data_ec60ea05de7653de2d6b3ef528d9f326
#
_entry.id   ec60ea05de7653de2d6b3ef528d9f326
#
_cell.length_a   1.000
_cell.length_b   1.000
_cell.length_c   1.000
_cell.angle_alpha   90.00
_cell.angle_beta   90.00
_cell.angle_gamma   90.00
#
_symmetry.space_group_name_H-M   'P 1'
#
loop_
_entity.id
_entity.type
_entity.pdbx_description
1 polymer ?
#
loop_
_entity_poly.entity_id
_entity_poly.type
_entity_poly.pdbx_seq_one_letter_code
_entity_poly.pdbx_strand_id
1 'polypeptide(L)'
;MKTRSRALAIILSVVMLVSLLAACGGNNNNNANSANTGNSANSGSSNSGNSGSEPNKDTITALLPPVSANYQKRFPDMEKEFNQLYPHLTLKIEPASWEDMTQKLDTQVNAGSPPDIAWVGAASVSKYAALDVLLDLNPVLSDEVKADYDEVAMKYFQLGDAQYGLPAYLAIHSIGGNKAFLEQAGIDWRSVQQNGWTYEQFRDAISKGVVKNDKGETNQYGFVFATAGVTSKDYLSIMAKSAGLPDYFDTNLKYTYTSKNFLGLLEGIRQLIDDGSMPKELSSIDAGKRWNMFLTGQTMITGKGLASFENSARLNNEKIKANDGSAVANSIEAEYIALPVPTFNGADYVPTSVVDGYIALRGKKAPTEEHVKNIGLAINFLSSGSIAANYSNELFLSPITESGRKAEVLEVYPRNEDNVKADQVMMSKAVPARTDIPTDLAAEAIKIETEVIVPKLQALLANEITPQQMYDAVKNAAIKSFGNDGVVVD
;
A
#
# COMPACT_ATOMS: atom_id res chain seq x y z
N MET A 1 56.70 9.12 8.70
CA MET A 1 56.14 9.81 7.54
C MET A 1 54.65 9.55 7.46
N LYS A 2 53.86 10.18 8.35
CA LYS A 2 52.40 10.18 8.34
C LYS A 2 52.01 11.55 8.86
N THR A 3 51.64 12.48 8.00
CA THR A 3 50.94 13.74 8.34
C THR A 3 51.06 14.70 7.15
N ARG A 4 50.34 14.44 6.04
CA ARG A 4 50.11 15.43 4.97
C ARG A 4 48.94 15.02 4.06
N SER A 5 47.78 14.68 4.59
CA SER A 5 46.57 14.46 3.73
C SER A 5 45.22 14.85 4.38
N ARG A 6 45.25 15.71 5.42
CA ARG A 6 44.00 16.20 6.04
C ARG A 6 43.76 17.71 5.90
N ALA A 7 44.52 18.42 5.06
CA ALA A 7 44.41 19.86 4.89
C ALA A 7 43.83 20.33 3.53
N LEU A 8 43.37 19.42 2.65
CA LEU A 8 42.87 19.82 1.31
C LEU A 8 41.33 19.65 1.16
N ALA A 9 40.61 19.23 2.17
CA ALA A 9 39.16 18.99 2.11
C ALA A 9 38.29 20.11 2.73
N ILE A 10 38.86 21.20 3.20
CA ILE A 10 38.12 22.29 3.90
C ILE A 10 38.08 23.61 3.13
N ILE A 11 38.69 23.72 1.96
CA ILE A 11 38.75 24.99 1.19
C ILE A 11 37.77 25.03 -0.02
N LEU A 12 36.99 24.00 -0.29
CA LEU A 12 36.02 23.97 -1.41
C LEU A 12 34.56 24.22 -1.06
N SER A 13 34.24 24.58 0.18
CA SER A 13 32.84 24.78 0.62
C SER A 13 32.44 26.19 1.03
N VAL A 14 33.24 27.23 0.68
CA VAL A 14 32.96 28.63 1.07
C VAL A 14 32.82 29.58 -0.14
N VAL A 15 32.81 29.15 -1.39
CA VAL A 15 32.74 30.03 -2.57
C VAL A 15 31.40 29.97 -3.32
N MET A 16 30.32 29.47 -2.76
CA MET A 16 29.00 29.44 -3.44
C MET A 16 27.88 30.12 -2.64
N LEU A 17 28.14 31.28 -2.05
CA LEU A 17 27.10 32.00 -1.29
C LEU A 17 27.27 33.54 -1.39
N VAL A 18 27.57 34.10 -2.56
CA VAL A 18 27.40 35.55 -2.82
C VAL A 18 27.14 35.74 -4.31
N SER A 19 25.87 35.69 -4.75
CA SER A 19 25.43 36.36 -5.98
C SER A 19 23.91 36.27 -6.15
N LEU A 20 23.14 36.97 -5.33
CA LEU A 20 21.72 37.30 -5.60
C LEU A 20 21.33 38.55 -4.82
N LEU A 21 21.84 39.71 -5.27
CA LEU A 21 21.33 41.03 -4.88
C LEU A 21 21.78 42.04 -5.95
N ALA A 22 20.95 42.26 -6.97
CA ALA A 22 20.86 43.52 -7.69
C ALA A 22 19.91 43.39 -8.87
N ALA A 23 18.70 43.87 -8.74
CA ALA A 23 17.98 44.60 -9.80
C ALA A 23 16.66 45.15 -9.20
N CYS A 24 16.78 46.27 -8.55
CA CYS A 24 15.69 47.23 -8.36
C CYS A 24 15.89 48.41 -9.33
N GLY A 25 14.81 49.00 -9.80
CA GLY A 25 14.78 50.36 -10.38
C GLY A 25 14.23 50.34 -11.79
N GLY A 26 13.15 50.93 -12.00
CA GLY A 26 12.59 52.24 -11.98
C GLY A 26 11.79 52.37 -13.27
N ASN A 27 10.82 52.99 -13.42
CA ASN A 27 10.23 54.24 -13.03
C ASN A 27 9.33 54.76 -14.15
N ASN A 28 8.17 55.29 -13.77
CA ASN A 28 7.46 56.48 -14.28
C ASN A 28 6.97 56.52 -15.75
N ASN A 29 5.86 57.05 -16.08
CA ASN A 29 5.00 58.12 -15.54
C ASN A 29 3.79 58.31 -16.44
N ASN A 30 2.72 58.86 -15.84
CA ASN A 30 1.81 59.94 -16.30
C ASN A 30 0.85 59.63 -17.46
N ASN A 31 -0.36 60.07 -17.50
CA ASN A 31 -1.08 61.16 -16.85
C ASN A 31 -2.57 61.09 -17.22
N ALA A 32 -3.42 61.25 -16.28
CA ALA A 32 -4.40 62.35 -16.13
C ALA A 32 -5.57 62.47 -17.09
N ASN A 33 -6.71 62.46 -16.44
CA ASN A 33 -7.89 63.35 -16.56
C ASN A 33 -8.79 63.33 -17.80
N SER A 34 -10.05 63.00 -17.60
CA SER A 34 -11.10 64.05 -17.45
C SER A 34 -12.47 63.40 -17.27
N ALA A 35 -13.17 63.97 -16.33
CA ALA A 35 -14.59 63.76 -16.11
C ALA A 35 -15.43 64.28 -17.29
N ASN A 36 -16.54 63.63 -17.56
CA ASN A 36 -17.76 64.39 -17.74
C ASN A 36 -19.05 63.56 -17.52
N THR A 37 -19.93 64.11 -16.82
CA THR A 37 -21.29 63.84 -16.50
C THR A 37 -22.20 63.72 -17.73
N GLY A 38 -23.18 62.75 -17.64
CA GLY A 38 -24.27 62.71 -18.65
C GLY A 38 -25.31 61.68 -18.26
N ASN A 39 -26.31 62.10 -17.53
CA ASN A 39 -27.53 61.41 -17.13
C ASN A 39 -28.42 61.15 -18.36
N SER A 40 -28.97 59.94 -18.54
CA SER A 40 -30.34 59.76 -19.02
C SER A 40 -30.82 58.32 -18.86
N ALA A 41 -31.89 58.18 -18.17
CA ALA A 41 -32.70 56.98 -18.05
C ALA A 41 -33.33 56.58 -19.41
N ASN A 42 -33.40 55.32 -19.70
CA ASN A 42 -34.63 54.72 -20.23
C ASN A 42 -34.71 53.20 -20.04
N SER A 43 -35.85 52.84 -19.62
CA SER A 43 -36.50 51.58 -19.37
C SER A 43 -36.28 50.41 -20.37
N GLY A 44 -36.17 49.22 -19.84
CA GLY A 44 -36.96 48.07 -20.30
C GLY A 44 -36.27 47.11 -21.25
N SER A 45 -35.78 46.02 -20.73
CA SER A 45 -36.24 44.69 -21.15
C SER A 45 -35.53 43.60 -20.31
N SER A 46 -36.32 42.90 -19.55
CA SER A 46 -35.92 41.66 -18.89
C SER A 46 -35.58 40.62 -19.95
N ASN A 47 -34.29 40.39 -20.14
CA ASN A 47 -33.80 39.18 -20.79
C ASN A 47 -33.01 38.43 -19.74
N SER A 48 -33.64 37.46 -19.08
CA SER A 48 -32.98 36.48 -18.25
C SER A 48 -32.16 35.59 -19.15
N GLY A 49 -31.04 36.10 -19.58
CA GLY A 49 -29.93 35.32 -20.11
C GLY A 49 -29.32 34.57 -18.94
N ASN A 50 -29.52 33.26 -18.92
CA ASN A 50 -28.76 32.34 -18.08
C ASN A 50 -27.30 32.49 -18.49
N SER A 51 -26.57 33.41 -17.87
CA SER A 51 -25.12 33.51 -17.99
C SER A 51 -24.56 32.38 -17.15
N GLY A 52 -24.47 31.18 -17.76
CA GLY A 52 -23.63 30.11 -17.27
C GLY A 52 -22.20 30.66 -17.19
N SER A 53 -21.79 31.04 -15.99
CA SER A 53 -20.38 31.34 -15.74
C SER A 53 -19.57 30.12 -16.19
N GLU A 54 -18.55 30.34 -17.02
CA GLU A 54 -17.61 29.26 -17.32
C GLU A 54 -17.12 28.67 -15.99
N PRO A 55 -17.06 27.32 -15.89
CA PRO A 55 -16.61 26.69 -14.66
C PRO A 55 -15.18 27.16 -14.35
N ASN A 56 -14.93 27.48 -13.08
CA ASN A 56 -13.62 27.92 -12.63
C ASN A 56 -12.55 26.83 -12.90
N LYS A 57 -11.39 27.26 -13.39
CA LYS A 57 -10.25 26.34 -13.54
C LYS A 57 -9.76 25.91 -12.18
N ASP A 58 -9.54 24.61 -12.02
CA ASP A 58 -9.05 24.02 -10.78
C ASP A 58 -7.98 22.96 -11.04
N THR A 59 -7.11 22.74 -10.07
CA THR A 59 -6.05 21.73 -10.12
C THR A 59 -6.18 20.81 -8.93
N ILE A 60 -6.28 19.52 -9.21
CA ILE A 60 -6.32 18.45 -8.21
C ILE A 60 -4.97 17.72 -8.23
N THR A 61 -4.39 17.53 -7.06
CA THR A 61 -3.10 16.84 -6.87
C THR A 61 -3.32 15.46 -6.27
N ALA A 62 -2.60 14.46 -6.78
CA ALA A 62 -2.69 13.08 -6.30
C ALA A 62 -1.30 12.49 -6.05
N LEU A 63 -1.09 11.84 -4.91
CA LEU A 63 0.12 11.08 -4.59
C LEU A 63 -0.16 9.59 -4.72
N LEU A 64 0.45 8.92 -5.71
CA LEU A 64 0.10 7.55 -6.08
C LEU A 64 1.32 6.63 -6.21
N PRO A 65 1.24 5.35 -5.73
CA PRO A 65 2.28 4.34 -5.89
C PRO A 65 2.13 3.59 -7.23
N PRO A 66 3.10 2.73 -7.61
CA PRO A 66 2.99 1.84 -8.76
C PRO A 66 2.08 0.64 -8.44
N VAL A 67 0.75 0.86 -8.48
CA VAL A 67 -0.28 -0.12 -8.09
C VAL A 67 -0.18 -1.43 -8.87
N SER A 68 0.05 -1.34 -10.18
CA SER A 68 0.23 -2.49 -11.07
C SER A 68 1.38 -2.26 -12.05
N ALA A 69 1.73 -3.27 -12.85
CA ALA A 69 2.93 -3.28 -13.69
C ALA A 69 3.04 -2.08 -14.65
N ASN A 70 1.91 -1.58 -15.16
CA ASN A 70 1.87 -0.46 -16.10
C ASN A 70 1.20 0.79 -15.51
N TYR A 71 0.66 0.74 -14.30
CA TYR A 71 -0.14 1.81 -13.71
C TYR A 71 0.60 3.16 -13.70
N GLN A 72 1.81 3.20 -13.16
CA GLN A 72 2.61 4.43 -13.08
C GLN A 72 3.01 4.96 -14.47
N LYS A 73 3.23 4.08 -15.45
CA LYS A 73 3.56 4.48 -16.82
C LYS A 73 2.40 5.19 -17.50
N ARG A 74 1.16 4.94 -17.05
CA ARG A 74 -0.06 5.53 -17.59
C ARG A 74 -0.46 6.86 -16.95
N PHE A 75 0.27 7.37 -15.95
CA PHE A 75 -0.06 8.64 -15.30
C PHE A 75 -0.24 9.80 -16.29
N PRO A 76 0.67 10.01 -17.28
CA PRO A 76 0.46 11.08 -18.27
C PRO A 76 -0.80 10.92 -19.12
N ASP A 77 -1.16 9.69 -19.46
CA ASP A 77 -2.39 9.40 -20.22
C ASP A 77 -3.63 9.62 -19.34
N MET A 78 -3.61 9.20 -18.08
CA MET A 78 -4.68 9.44 -17.10
C MET A 78 -4.91 10.93 -16.85
N GLU A 79 -3.86 11.73 -16.69
CA GLU A 79 -3.94 13.18 -16.56
C GLU A 79 -4.59 13.83 -17.79
N LYS A 80 -4.18 13.39 -18.98
CA LYS A 80 -4.73 13.86 -20.25
C LYS A 80 -6.20 13.47 -20.41
N GLU A 81 -6.55 12.22 -20.13
CA GLU A 81 -7.92 11.69 -20.22
C GLU A 81 -8.85 12.43 -19.24
N PHE A 82 -8.42 12.65 -18.00
CA PHE A 82 -9.17 13.43 -17.03
C PHE A 82 -9.43 14.86 -17.50
N ASN A 83 -8.42 15.54 -18.06
CA ASN A 83 -8.59 16.89 -18.60
C ASN A 83 -9.47 16.93 -19.85
N GLN A 84 -9.53 15.85 -20.64
CA GLN A 84 -10.47 15.74 -21.76
C GLN A 84 -11.92 15.58 -21.30
N LEU A 85 -12.15 14.80 -20.24
CA LEU A 85 -13.48 14.63 -19.63
C LEU A 85 -13.95 15.90 -18.91
N TYR A 86 -13.02 16.61 -18.26
CA TYR A 86 -13.29 17.82 -17.48
C TYR A 86 -12.35 18.96 -17.90
N PRO A 87 -12.62 19.69 -19.02
CA PRO A 87 -11.68 20.65 -19.59
C PRO A 87 -11.27 21.82 -18.68
N HIS A 88 -12.06 22.09 -17.63
CA HIS A 88 -11.76 23.11 -16.61
C HIS A 88 -10.92 22.59 -15.45
N LEU A 89 -10.70 21.26 -15.37
CA LEU A 89 -9.93 20.62 -14.31
C LEU A 89 -8.58 20.12 -14.81
N THR A 90 -7.57 20.18 -13.96
CA THR A 90 -6.25 19.61 -14.20
C THR A 90 -5.94 18.61 -13.10
N LEU A 91 -5.74 17.34 -13.44
CA LEU A 91 -5.18 16.36 -12.52
C LEU A 91 -3.66 16.36 -12.63
N LYS A 92 -2.96 16.35 -11.49
CA LYS A 92 -1.51 16.22 -11.41
C LYS A 92 -1.16 15.05 -10.49
N ILE A 93 -0.50 14.04 -11.04
CA ILE A 93 -0.14 12.84 -10.32
C ILE A 93 1.34 12.88 -9.95
N GLU A 94 1.62 12.88 -8.65
CA GLU A 94 2.97 12.74 -8.10
C GLU A 94 3.24 11.26 -7.82
N PRO A 95 4.26 10.64 -8.45
CA PRO A 95 4.61 9.25 -8.17
C PRO A 95 5.34 9.11 -6.84
N ALA A 96 5.11 7.99 -6.15
CA ALA A 96 5.90 7.55 -5.00
C ALA A 96 6.20 6.05 -5.11
N SER A 97 7.29 5.57 -4.51
CA SER A 97 7.52 4.13 -4.34
C SER A 97 6.60 3.59 -3.23
N TRP A 98 6.39 2.28 -3.17
CA TRP A 98 5.64 1.67 -2.06
C TRP A 98 6.32 1.91 -0.71
N GLU A 99 7.65 1.92 -0.69
CA GLU A 99 8.48 2.13 0.50
C GLU A 99 8.35 3.56 1.03
N ASP A 100 8.29 4.55 0.12
CA ASP A 100 8.28 5.98 0.47
C ASP A 100 6.87 6.54 0.66
N MET A 101 5.83 5.86 0.18
CA MET A 101 4.46 6.39 0.09
C MET A 101 3.96 6.96 1.42
N THR A 102 4.04 6.16 2.49
CA THR A 102 3.57 6.57 3.81
C THR A 102 4.39 7.73 4.37
N GLN A 103 5.73 7.66 4.29
CA GLN A 103 6.62 8.70 4.80
C GLN A 103 6.42 10.03 4.07
N LYS A 104 6.25 9.97 2.75
CA LYS A 104 6.04 11.15 1.91
C LYS A 104 4.71 11.82 2.23
N LEU A 105 3.64 11.03 2.34
CA LEU A 105 2.32 11.53 2.74
C LEU A 105 2.35 12.15 4.15
N ASP A 106 2.92 11.45 5.13
CA ASP A 106 3.04 11.95 6.50
C ASP A 106 3.82 13.28 6.57
N THR A 107 4.89 13.40 5.78
CA THR A 107 5.69 14.62 5.70
C THR A 107 4.86 15.79 5.16
N GLN A 108 4.09 15.58 4.09
CA GLN A 108 3.23 16.61 3.49
C GLN A 108 2.06 16.99 4.41
N VAL A 109 1.45 16.01 5.08
CA VAL A 109 0.40 16.23 6.10
C VAL A 109 0.94 17.07 7.26
N ASN A 110 2.09 16.70 7.83
CA ASN A 110 2.72 17.42 8.94
C ASN A 110 3.13 18.86 8.55
N ALA A 111 3.53 19.08 7.29
CA ALA A 111 3.79 20.41 6.75
C ALA A 111 2.51 21.24 6.57
N GLY A 112 1.33 20.60 6.59
CA GLY A 112 0.02 21.24 6.42
C GLY A 112 -0.33 21.58 4.97
N SER A 113 0.31 20.90 4.03
CA SER A 113 0.08 20.97 2.58
C SER A 113 0.11 19.57 1.97
N PRO A 114 -0.84 18.69 2.37
CA PRO A 114 -0.99 17.37 1.74
C PRO A 114 -1.43 17.51 0.27
N PRO A 115 -1.31 16.46 -0.54
CA PRO A 115 -2.02 16.39 -1.81
C PRO A 115 -3.52 16.33 -1.56
N ASP A 116 -4.34 16.63 -2.56
CA ASP A 116 -5.79 16.53 -2.46
C ASP A 116 -6.25 15.07 -2.39
N ILE A 117 -5.51 14.18 -3.05
CA ILE A 117 -5.77 12.74 -3.12
C ILE A 117 -4.49 11.99 -2.76
N ALA A 118 -4.61 10.96 -1.93
CA ALA A 118 -3.51 10.03 -1.70
C ALA A 118 -4.01 8.58 -1.72
N TRP A 119 -3.15 7.68 -2.19
CA TRP A 119 -3.36 6.24 -2.06
C TRP A 119 -2.99 5.77 -0.66
N VAL A 120 -3.89 5.01 -0.03
CA VAL A 120 -3.62 4.39 1.27
C VAL A 120 -4.28 3.02 1.38
N GLY A 121 -3.75 2.17 2.26
CA GLY A 121 -4.51 1.03 2.75
C GLY A 121 -5.62 1.50 3.71
N ALA A 122 -6.77 0.86 3.66
CA ALA A 122 -7.95 1.21 4.45
C ALA A 122 -7.65 1.29 5.96
N ALA A 123 -6.75 0.46 6.47
CA ALA A 123 -6.31 0.50 7.88
C ALA A 123 -5.71 1.85 8.30
N SER A 124 -5.23 2.67 7.34
CA SER A 124 -4.64 3.98 7.62
C SER A 124 -5.68 5.12 7.69
N VAL A 125 -6.94 4.88 7.31
CA VAL A 125 -7.99 5.92 7.30
C VAL A 125 -8.19 6.51 8.68
N SER A 126 -8.26 5.68 9.72
CA SER A 126 -8.42 6.13 11.11
C SER A 126 -7.28 7.04 11.59
N LYS A 127 -6.03 6.75 11.16
CA LYS A 127 -4.86 7.59 11.46
C LYS A 127 -5.04 9.02 10.94
N TYR A 128 -5.41 9.16 9.67
CA TYR A 128 -5.57 10.48 9.05
C TYR A 128 -6.85 11.19 9.50
N ALA A 129 -7.91 10.43 9.85
CA ALA A 129 -9.10 10.98 10.50
C ALA A 129 -8.78 11.59 11.87
N ALA A 130 -7.97 10.91 12.69
CA ALA A 130 -7.52 11.41 13.99
C ALA A 130 -6.66 12.69 13.88
N LEU A 131 -6.00 12.93 12.74
CA LEU A 131 -5.25 14.16 12.45
C LEU A 131 -6.16 15.29 11.91
N ASP A 132 -7.46 15.04 11.73
CA ASP A 132 -8.44 16.00 11.18
C ASP A 132 -8.02 16.55 9.80
N VAL A 133 -7.47 15.69 8.93
CA VAL A 133 -7.00 16.06 7.58
C VAL A 133 -7.82 15.42 6.46
N LEU A 134 -8.85 14.63 6.78
CA LEU A 134 -9.70 13.99 5.78
C LEU A 134 -10.92 14.88 5.44
N LEU A 135 -11.39 14.72 4.20
CA LEU A 135 -12.61 15.34 3.69
C LEU A 135 -13.72 14.28 3.61
N ASP A 136 -14.91 14.59 4.13
CA ASP A 136 -16.09 13.78 3.89
C ASP A 136 -16.57 13.99 2.44
N LEU A 137 -16.64 12.91 1.68
CA LEU A 137 -17.10 12.90 0.30
C LEU A 137 -18.61 12.68 0.15
N ASN A 138 -19.33 12.32 1.22
CA ASN A 138 -20.77 12.07 1.14
C ASN A 138 -21.59 13.21 0.49
N PRO A 139 -21.28 14.50 0.77
CA PRO A 139 -22.04 15.60 0.18
C PRO A 139 -21.82 15.77 -1.33
N VAL A 140 -20.74 15.19 -1.88
CA VAL A 140 -20.32 15.40 -3.29
C VAL A 140 -20.37 14.14 -4.16
N LEU A 141 -20.53 12.96 -3.56
CA LEU A 141 -20.72 11.71 -4.29
C LEU A 141 -22.20 11.53 -4.65
N SER A 142 -22.51 11.43 -5.94
CA SER A 142 -23.88 11.12 -6.38
C SER A 142 -24.28 9.69 -6.04
N ASP A 143 -25.59 9.42 -6.03
CA ASP A 143 -26.11 8.08 -5.77
C ASP A 143 -25.67 7.07 -6.85
N GLU A 144 -25.49 7.51 -8.11
CA GLU A 144 -24.98 6.68 -9.20
C GLU A 144 -23.53 6.29 -8.93
N VAL A 145 -22.69 7.21 -8.45
CA VAL A 145 -21.29 6.88 -8.07
C VAL A 145 -21.28 5.89 -6.94
N LYS A 146 -22.08 6.10 -5.87
CA LYS A 146 -22.13 5.17 -4.74
C LYS A 146 -22.62 3.79 -5.13
N ALA A 147 -23.59 3.71 -6.04
CA ALA A 147 -24.16 2.45 -6.55
C ALA A 147 -23.21 1.67 -7.46
N ASP A 148 -22.20 2.32 -8.05
CA ASP A 148 -21.20 1.66 -8.90
C ASP A 148 -20.23 0.78 -8.10
N TYR A 149 -20.04 1.05 -6.81
CA TYR A 149 -19.09 0.32 -5.97
C TYR A 149 -19.74 -0.80 -5.17
N ASP A 150 -19.00 -1.87 -4.94
CA ASP A 150 -19.40 -2.93 -4.02
C ASP A 150 -19.57 -2.35 -2.60
N GLU A 151 -20.75 -2.48 -2.01
CA GLU A 151 -21.10 -1.89 -0.71
C GLU A 151 -20.12 -2.28 0.40
N VAL A 152 -19.69 -3.55 0.41
CA VAL A 152 -18.73 -4.04 1.41
C VAL A 152 -17.38 -3.35 1.27
N ALA A 153 -16.91 -3.10 0.04
CA ALA A 153 -15.65 -2.41 -0.20
C ALA A 153 -15.71 -0.94 0.24
N MET A 154 -16.84 -0.26 0.00
CA MET A 154 -17.04 1.14 0.41
C MET A 154 -16.87 1.33 1.92
N LYS A 155 -17.34 0.38 2.73
CA LYS A 155 -17.27 0.45 4.21
C LYS A 155 -15.84 0.53 4.76
N TYR A 156 -14.84 0.06 4.01
CA TYR A 156 -13.44 0.15 4.42
C TYR A 156 -12.89 1.59 4.45
N PHE A 157 -13.51 2.52 3.72
CA PHE A 157 -13.13 3.94 3.70
C PHE A 157 -14.14 4.83 4.42
N GLN A 158 -15.02 4.22 5.23
CA GLN A 158 -16.03 4.90 6.04
C GLN A 158 -15.65 4.84 7.52
N LEU A 159 -15.83 5.96 8.22
CA LEU A 159 -15.76 6.03 9.69
C LEU A 159 -17.00 6.75 10.20
N GLY A 160 -17.81 6.08 11.02
CA GLY A 160 -19.14 6.55 11.36
C GLY A 160 -19.97 6.72 10.09
N ASP A 161 -20.58 7.89 9.92
CA ASP A 161 -21.39 8.22 8.73
C ASP A 161 -20.57 8.86 7.60
N ALA A 162 -19.30 9.22 7.83
CA ALA A 162 -18.47 9.94 6.85
C ALA A 162 -17.74 8.99 5.91
N GLN A 163 -17.74 9.30 4.61
CA GLN A 163 -17.02 8.59 3.55
C GLN A 163 -15.75 9.37 3.19
N TYR A 164 -14.59 8.92 3.65
CA TYR A 164 -13.31 9.64 3.50
C TYR A 164 -12.53 9.31 2.25
N GLY A 165 -13.00 8.37 1.45
CA GLY A 165 -12.33 7.95 0.23
C GLY A 165 -13.14 6.92 -0.55
N LEU A 166 -12.58 6.45 -1.66
CA LEU A 166 -13.15 5.37 -2.46
C LEU A 166 -12.15 4.21 -2.57
N PRO A 167 -12.61 2.96 -2.38
CA PRO A 167 -11.77 1.80 -2.54
C PRO A 167 -11.36 1.62 -4.00
N ALA A 168 -10.18 1.06 -4.23
CA ALA A 168 -9.69 0.73 -5.55
C ALA A 168 -9.79 -0.76 -5.84
N TYR A 169 -9.37 -1.61 -4.92
CA TYR A 169 -9.47 -3.06 -5.03
C TYR A 169 -9.59 -3.74 -3.66
N LEU A 170 -10.05 -4.99 -3.70
CA LEU A 170 -9.96 -5.92 -2.59
C LEU A 170 -9.06 -7.08 -3.00
N ALA A 171 -8.01 -7.33 -2.24
CA ALA A 171 -7.08 -8.43 -2.43
C ALA A 171 -6.89 -9.23 -1.14
N ILE A 172 -6.38 -10.44 -1.26
CA ILE A 172 -5.88 -11.22 -0.13
C ILE A 172 -4.37 -11.34 -0.21
N HIS A 173 -3.73 -11.35 0.94
CA HIS A 173 -2.32 -11.66 1.06
C HIS A 173 -2.13 -13.17 1.25
N SER A 174 -1.26 -13.72 0.42
CA SER A 174 -0.83 -15.11 0.44
C SER A 174 0.70 -15.18 0.55
N ILE A 175 1.25 -16.34 0.32
CA ILE A 175 2.66 -16.54 -0.04
C ILE A 175 2.70 -17.21 -1.40
N GLY A 176 3.87 -17.23 -2.06
CA GLY A 176 3.97 -17.84 -3.39
C GLY A 176 5.22 -18.67 -3.55
N GLY A 177 5.11 -19.77 -4.26
CA GLY A 177 6.20 -20.71 -4.51
C GLY A 177 6.62 -20.77 -5.97
N ASN A 178 7.89 -21.10 -6.23
CA ASN A 178 8.37 -21.53 -7.53
C ASN A 178 8.00 -23.00 -7.72
N LYS A 179 7.14 -23.29 -8.70
CA LYS A 179 6.61 -24.63 -8.95
C LYS A 179 7.71 -25.69 -9.07
N ALA A 180 8.73 -25.42 -9.88
CA ALA A 180 9.81 -26.38 -10.10
C ALA A 180 10.54 -26.71 -8.80
N PHE A 181 10.77 -25.72 -7.94
CA PHE A 181 11.44 -25.92 -6.66
C PHE A 181 10.56 -26.62 -5.63
N LEU A 182 9.24 -26.33 -5.62
CA LEU A 182 8.28 -27.06 -4.79
C LEU A 182 8.25 -28.54 -5.17
N GLU A 183 8.17 -28.86 -6.47
CA GLU A 183 8.19 -30.24 -6.98
C GLU A 183 9.51 -30.95 -6.69
N GLN A 184 10.65 -30.26 -6.86
CA GLN A 184 11.97 -30.79 -6.50
C GLN A 184 12.11 -31.10 -5.00
N ALA A 185 11.51 -30.27 -4.15
CA ALA A 185 11.46 -30.48 -2.69
C ALA A 185 10.42 -31.55 -2.27
N GLY A 186 9.67 -32.12 -3.21
CA GLY A 186 8.63 -33.13 -2.95
C GLY A 186 7.39 -32.56 -2.26
N ILE A 187 7.09 -31.27 -2.48
CA ILE A 187 5.92 -30.60 -1.89
C ILE A 187 4.71 -30.81 -2.81
N ASP A 188 3.66 -31.44 -2.30
CA ASP A 188 2.35 -31.48 -2.96
C ASP A 188 1.64 -30.13 -2.82
N TRP A 189 2.06 -29.17 -3.65
CA TRP A 189 1.57 -27.80 -3.60
C TRP A 189 0.06 -27.72 -3.93
N ARG A 190 -0.49 -28.66 -4.72
CA ARG A 190 -1.96 -28.70 -4.99
C ARG A 190 -2.74 -29.07 -3.73
N SER A 191 -2.26 -30.04 -2.96
CA SER A 191 -2.86 -30.36 -1.66
C SER A 191 -2.76 -29.17 -0.71
N VAL A 192 -1.63 -28.47 -0.70
CA VAL A 192 -1.45 -27.25 0.12
C VAL A 192 -2.43 -26.15 -0.29
N GLN A 193 -2.64 -25.92 -1.60
CA GLN A 193 -3.63 -24.94 -2.09
C GLN A 193 -5.05 -25.25 -1.61
N GLN A 194 -5.43 -26.51 -1.54
CA GLN A 194 -6.78 -26.95 -1.18
C GLN A 194 -7.00 -27.05 0.31
N ASN A 195 -6.04 -27.57 1.05
CA ASN A 195 -6.19 -27.97 2.45
C ASN A 195 -5.42 -27.07 3.43
N GLY A 196 -4.53 -26.19 2.92
CA GLY A 196 -3.60 -25.44 3.75
C GLY A 196 -2.50 -26.30 4.33
N TRP A 197 -1.74 -25.77 5.25
CA TRP A 197 -0.70 -26.42 6.03
C TRP A 197 -0.54 -25.81 7.42
N THR A 198 -0.06 -26.61 8.37
CA THR A 198 0.33 -26.11 9.69
C THR A 198 1.72 -25.48 9.63
N TYR A 199 2.09 -24.79 10.69
CA TYR A 199 3.42 -24.21 10.86
C TYR A 199 4.51 -25.30 10.75
N GLU A 200 4.30 -26.47 11.36
CA GLU A 200 5.25 -27.56 11.33
C GLU A 200 5.44 -28.13 9.90
N GLN A 201 4.34 -28.30 9.17
CA GLN A 201 4.39 -28.71 7.77
C GLN A 201 5.11 -27.69 6.89
N PHE A 202 4.82 -26.39 7.10
CA PHE A 202 5.48 -25.31 6.40
C PHE A 202 6.97 -25.25 6.72
N ARG A 203 7.36 -25.37 8.00
CA ARG A 203 8.74 -25.38 8.46
C ARG A 203 9.52 -26.53 7.85
N ASP A 204 8.95 -27.75 7.84
CA ASP A 204 9.54 -28.93 7.16
C ASP A 204 9.70 -28.69 5.65
N ALA A 205 8.66 -28.15 4.98
CA ALA A 205 8.70 -27.85 3.56
C ALA A 205 9.80 -26.86 3.20
N ILE A 206 9.90 -25.73 3.89
CA ILE A 206 10.91 -24.72 3.60
C ILE A 206 12.32 -25.18 3.93
N SER A 207 12.51 -26.08 4.91
CA SER A 207 13.82 -26.67 5.19
C SER A 207 14.33 -27.51 4.03
N LYS A 208 13.45 -28.24 3.33
CA LYS A 208 13.75 -29.01 2.10
C LYS A 208 14.08 -28.12 0.90
N GLY A 209 13.59 -26.87 0.91
CA GLY A 209 13.90 -25.88 -0.12
C GLY A 209 15.27 -25.21 0.03
N VAL A 210 16.03 -25.49 1.09
CA VAL A 210 17.36 -24.91 1.28
C VAL A 210 18.39 -25.66 0.47
N VAL A 211 19.08 -24.94 -0.44
CA VAL A 211 20.18 -25.48 -1.23
C VAL A 211 21.47 -24.76 -0.89
N LYS A 212 22.53 -25.52 -0.57
CA LYS A 212 23.86 -25.00 -0.26
C LYS A 212 24.85 -25.38 -1.37
N ASN A 213 25.84 -24.51 -1.59
CA ASN A 213 26.95 -24.80 -2.47
C ASN A 213 28.01 -25.70 -1.78
N ASP A 214 29.06 -26.08 -2.52
CA ASP A 214 30.14 -26.90 -2.02
C ASP A 214 30.93 -26.28 -0.85
N LYS A 215 30.81 -24.98 -0.65
CA LYS A 215 31.41 -24.23 0.47
C LYS A 215 30.51 -24.17 1.70
N GLY A 216 29.29 -24.72 1.61
CA GLY A 216 28.28 -24.62 2.68
C GLY A 216 27.49 -23.28 2.74
N GLU A 217 27.70 -22.40 1.76
CA GLU A 217 26.95 -21.15 1.63
C GLU A 217 25.57 -21.42 1.02
N THR A 218 24.54 -20.73 1.51
CA THR A 218 23.17 -20.92 1.02
C THR A 218 22.98 -20.21 -0.32
N ASN A 219 22.74 -20.97 -1.39
CA ASN A 219 22.40 -20.46 -2.71
C ASN A 219 20.89 -20.25 -2.89
N GLN A 220 20.08 -21.07 -2.23
CA GLN A 220 18.63 -20.97 -2.24
C GLN A 220 18.10 -21.13 -0.82
N TYR A 221 17.28 -20.20 -0.40
CA TYR A 221 16.52 -20.26 0.84
C TYR A 221 15.17 -20.94 0.63
N GLY A 222 14.64 -21.54 1.67
CA GLY A 222 13.29 -22.12 1.62
C GLY A 222 12.20 -21.05 1.56
N PHE A 223 12.39 -19.95 2.30
CA PHE A 223 11.44 -18.87 2.38
C PHE A 223 12.12 -17.51 2.57
N VAL A 224 11.61 -16.51 1.87
CA VAL A 224 12.03 -15.11 2.03
C VAL A 224 10.82 -14.20 2.07
N PHE A 225 10.78 -13.25 3.00
CA PHE A 225 9.77 -12.20 3.09
C PHE A 225 10.42 -10.83 3.00
N ALA A 226 9.71 -9.82 2.50
CA ALA A 226 10.17 -8.43 2.54
C ALA A 226 9.93 -7.86 3.94
N THR A 227 10.99 -7.46 4.62
CA THR A 227 10.92 -7.02 6.02
C THR A 227 11.73 -5.78 6.32
N ALA A 228 12.26 -5.09 5.30
CA ALA A 228 12.95 -3.82 5.51
C ALA A 228 11.98 -2.73 5.98
N GLY A 229 12.33 -2.03 7.06
CA GLY A 229 11.54 -0.92 7.59
C GLY A 229 10.08 -1.28 7.85
N VAL A 230 9.17 -0.46 7.37
CA VAL A 230 7.71 -0.61 7.59
C VAL A 230 7.12 -1.87 6.95
N THR A 231 7.78 -2.47 5.96
CA THR A 231 7.26 -3.71 5.32
C THR A 231 7.31 -4.93 6.25
N SER A 232 8.07 -4.87 7.35
CA SER A 232 8.09 -5.93 8.36
C SER A 232 6.73 -6.17 9.01
N LYS A 233 5.91 -5.13 9.15
CA LYS A 233 4.54 -5.25 9.68
C LYS A 233 3.66 -6.17 8.83
N ASP A 234 3.84 -6.17 7.50
CA ASP A 234 3.09 -7.03 6.59
C ASP A 234 3.39 -8.51 6.89
N TYR A 235 4.67 -8.84 7.16
CA TYR A 235 5.04 -10.21 7.55
C TYR A 235 4.31 -10.64 8.83
N LEU A 236 4.32 -9.79 9.85
CA LEU A 236 3.64 -10.08 11.11
C LEU A 236 2.12 -10.18 10.92
N SER A 237 1.48 -9.20 10.29
CA SER A 237 0.02 -9.13 10.16
C SER A 237 -0.55 -10.26 9.30
N ILE A 238 0.16 -10.66 8.23
CA ILE A 238 -0.27 -11.75 7.35
C ILE A 238 -0.24 -13.08 8.08
N MET A 239 0.75 -13.31 8.95
CA MET A 239 0.85 -14.54 9.74
C MET A 239 -0.08 -14.51 10.97
N ALA A 240 -0.34 -13.34 11.54
CA ALA A 240 -1.07 -13.18 12.78
C ALA A 240 -2.50 -13.72 12.72
N LYS A 241 -3.26 -13.45 11.64
CA LYS A 241 -4.64 -13.94 11.53
C LYS A 241 -4.72 -15.45 11.56
N SER A 242 -3.82 -16.14 10.88
CA SER A 242 -3.69 -17.60 10.89
C SER A 242 -2.95 -18.14 12.14
N ALA A 243 -2.63 -17.27 13.10
CA ALA A 243 -2.09 -17.63 14.42
C ALA A 243 -3.13 -17.44 15.55
N GLY A 244 -4.40 -17.27 15.21
CA GLY A 244 -5.47 -17.02 16.17
C GLY A 244 -5.45 -15.61 16.76
N LEU A 245 -4.84 -14.67 16.02
CA LEU A 245 -4.82 -13.25 16.34
C LEU A 245 -5.69 -12.54 15.32
N PRO A 246 -6.95 -12.19 15.64
CA PRO A 246 -7.78 -11.34 14.79
C PRO A 246 -7.07 -10.00 14.61
N ASP A 247 -7.71 -9.01 14.01
CA ASP A 247 -7.15 -7.68 13.98
C ASP A 247 -6.71 -7.26 15.40
N TYR A 248 -6.19 -6.09 15.65
CA TYR A 248 -5.63 -5.72 16.96
C TYR A 248 -6.55 -5.99 18.17
N PHE A 249 -7.87 -6.13 17.96
CA PHE A 249 -8.85 -6.31 19.02
C PHE A 249 -9.70 -7.55 18.82
N ASP A 250 -10.02 -8.23 19.90
CA ASP A 250 -11.03 -9.29 19.93
C ASP A 250 -12.46 -8.72 19.88
N THR A 251 -13.47 -9.58 19.95
CA THR A 251 -14.90 -9.19 19.96
C THR A 251 -15.30 -8.38 21.20
N ASN A 252 -14.51 -8.40 22.27
CA ASN A 252 -14.72 -7.62 23.48
C ASN A 252 -13.88 -6.33 23.49
N LEU A 253 -13.31 -5.93 22.34
CA LEU A 253 -12.43 -4.79 22.18
C LEU A 253 -11.17 -4.84 23.05
N LYS A 254 -10.68 -6.05 23.39
CA LYS A 254 -9.42 -6.23 24.08
C LYS A 254 -8.27 -6.41 23.08
N TYR A 255 -7.16 -5.71 23.33
CA TYR A 255 -5.97 -5.77 22.47
C TYR A 255 -5.33 -7.17 22.54
N THR A 256 -5.15 -7.82 21.40
CA THR A 256 -4.83 -9.26 21.30
C THR A 256 -3.35 -9.58 21.27
N TYR A 257 -2.48 -8.63 20.89
CA TYR A 257 -1.03 -8.87 20.79
C TYR A 257 -0.33 -8.90 22.16
N THR A 258 -1.11 -9.12 23.21
CA THR A 258 -0.69 -9.41 24.58
C THR A 258 -0.96 -10.86 24.98
N SER A 259 -1.50 -11.68 24.07
CA SER A 259 -1.83 -13.09 24.31
C SER A 259 -0.62 -14.02 24.08
N LYS A 260 -0.71 -15.27 24.58
CA LYS A 260 0.28 -16.33 24.30
C LYS A 260 0.39 -16.65 22.81
N ASN A 261 -0.68 -16.49 22.04
CA ASN A 261 -0.65 -16.70 20.61
C ASN A 261 0.31 -15.74 19.91
N PHE A 262 0.40 -14.49 20.40
CA PHE A 262 1.36 -13.53 19.87
C PHE A 262 2.81 -13.93 20.19
N LEU A 263 3.11 -14.36 21.41
CA LEU A 263 4.44 -14.87 21.75
C LEU A 263 4.80 -16.08 20.90
N GLY A 264 3.89 -17.08 20.76
CA GLY A 264 4.12 -18.27 19.93
C GLY A 264 4.35 -17.93 18.46
N LEU A 265 3.65 -16.90 17.92
CA LEU A 265 3.93 -16.41 16.55
C LEU A 265 5.35 -15.84 16.44
N LEU A 266 5.79 -15.01 17.39
CA LEU A 266 7.14 -14.42 17.39
C LEU A 266 8.22 -15.50 17.50
N GLU A 267 8.02 -16.51 18.35
CA GLU A 267 8.91 -17.68 18.48
C GLU A 267 8.99 -18.45 17.16
N GLY A 268 7.83 -18.72 16.52
CA GLY A 268 7.78 -19.38 15.22
C GLY A 268 8.53 -18.61 14.13
N ILE A 269 8.31 -17.30 14.02
CA ILE A 269 9.03 -16.44 13.06
C ILE A 269 10.56 -16.53 13.29
N ARG A 270 11.00 -16.41 14.54
CA ARG A 270 12.42 -16.47 14.87
C ARG A 270 13.02 -17.83 14.54
N GLN A 271 12.31 -18.92 14.81
CA GLN A 271 12.74 -20.27 14.56
C GLN A 271 13.05 -20.55 13.09
N LEU A 272 12.24 -20.02 12.14
CA LEU A 272 12.48 -20.18 10.69
C LEU A 272 13.82 -19.54 10.26
N ILE A 273 14.25 -18.48 10.93
CA ILE A 273 15.55 -17.82 10.69
C ILE A 273 16.68 -18.64 11.32
N ASP A 274 16.51 -19.10 12.56
CA ASP A 274 17.50 -19.88 13.29
C ASP A 274 17.79 -21.23 12.66
N ASP A 275 16.77 -21.86 12.05
CA ASP A 275 16.91 -23.11 11.26
C ASP A 275 17.70 -22.89 9.95
N GLY A 276 17.96 -21.64 9.56
CA GLY A 276 18.63 -21.31 8.30
C GLY A 276 17.74 -21.45 7.06
N SER A 277 16.44 -21.62 7.23
CA SER A 277 15.46 -21.67 6.13
C SER A 277 15.18 -20.29 5.53
N MET A 278 15.47 -19.22 6.29
CA MET A 278 15.38 -17.82 5.87
C MET A 278 16.77 -17.14 5.99
N PRO A 279 17.01 -16.05 5.23
CA PRO A 279 18.25 -15.25 5.37
C PRO A 279 18.39 -14.68 6.79
N LYS A 280 19.64 -14.62 7.28
CA LYS A 280 19.94 -13.97 8.56
C LYS A 280 19.78 -12.44 8.51
N GLU A 281 20.02 -11.87 7.32
CA GLU A 281 19.88 -10.43 7.05
C GLU A 281 18.45 -10.05 6.63
N LEU A 282 17.45 -10.79 7.11
CA LEU A 282 16.06 -10.62 6.70
C LEU A 282 15.57 -9.17 6.91
N SER A 283 15.97 -8.50 8.00
CA SER A 283 15.63 -7.12 8.30
C SER A 283 16.06 -6.09 7.24
N SER A 284 16.96 -6.45 6.33
CA SER A 284 17.46 -5.60 5.23
C SER A 284 16.85 -5.94 3.86
N ILE A 285 15.89 -6.86 3.80
CA ILE A 285 15.29 -7.30 2.54
C ILE A 285 14.03 -6.48 2.25
N ASP A 286 14.13 -5.57 1.29
CA ASP A 286 13.00 -4.81 0.76
C ASP A 286 12.15 -5.63 -0.25
N ALA A 287 11.05 -5.07 -0.72
CA ALA A 287 10.12 -5.72 -1.63
C ALA A 287 10.78 -6.05 -2.98
N GLY A 288 11.63 -5.15 -3.51
CA GLY A 288 12.35 -5.34 -4.76
C GLY A 288 13.39 -6.46 -4.66
N LYS A 289 14.23 -6.44 -3.61
CA LYS A 289 15.24 -7.47 -3.35
C LYS A 289 14.60 -8.85 -3.17
N ARG A 290 13.54 -8.95 -2.36
CA ARG A 290 12.78 -10.18 -2.18
C ARG A 290 12.26 -10.73 -3.51
N TRP A 291 11.67 -9.87 -4.36
CA TRP A 291 11.14 -10.29 -5.65
C TRP A 291 12.25 -10.73 -6.62
N ASN A 292 13.37 -10.01 -6.64
CA ASN A 292 14.55 -10.41 -7.41
C ASN A 292 15.10 -11.77 -6.93
N MET A 293 15.12 -12.05 -5.62
CA MET A 293 15.53 -13.36 -5.09
C MET A 293 14.63 -14.49 -5.61
N PHE A 294 13.32 -14.24 -5.74
CA PHE A 294 12.40 -15.20 -6.35
C PHE A 294 12.70 -15.43 -7.84
N LEU A 295 12.82 -14.36 -8.60
CA LEU A 295 13.07 -14.44 -10.05
C LEU A 295 14.44 -15.02 -10.40
N THR A 296 15.44 -14.87 -9.53
CA THR A 296 16.80 -15.42 -9.74
C THR A 296 17.01 -16.79 -9.10
N GLY A 297 15.95 -17.42 -8.58
CA GLY A 297 16.02 -18.76 -7.99
C GLY A 297 16.71 -18.83 -6.63
N GLN A 298 16.88 -17.72 -5.93
CA GLN A 298 17.49 -17.67 -4.61
C GLN A 298 16.52 -17.99 -3.47
N THR A 299 15.25 -18.22 -3.75
CA THR A 299 14.27 -18.68 -2.79
C THR A 299 13.24 -19.61 -3.44
N MET A 300 12.81 -20.64 -2.72
CA MET A 300 11.71 -21.51 -3.14
C MET A 300 10.35 -20.83 -2.95
N ILE A 301 10.12 -20.21 -1.80
CA ILE A 301 8.87 -19.53 -1.44
C ILE A 301 9.16 -18.06 -1.14
N THR A 302 8.30 -17.18 -1.62
CA THR A 302 8.36 -15.74 -1.39
C THR A 302 7.10 -15.26 -0.67
N GLY A 303 7.24 -14.38 0.29
CA GLY A 303 6.15 -13.66 0.95
C GLY A 303 6.45 -12.15 0.90
N LYS A 304 5.52 -11.31 0.86
CA LYS A 304 4.05 -11.39 0.71
C LYS A 304 3.72 -11.87 -0.71
N GLY A 305 2.72 -12.72 -0.83
CA GLY A 305 2.15 -13.15 -2.11
C GLY A 305 0.91 -12.33 -2.46
N LEU A 306 0.77 -12.05 -3.74
CA LEU A 306 -0.40 -11.42 -4.36
C LEU A 306 -0.67 -12.14 -5.68
N ALA A 307 -1.93 -12.17 -6.13
CA ALA A 307 -2.29 -12.73 -7.43
C ALA A 307 -1.47 -12.10 -8.59
N SER A 308 -1.16 -10.80 -8.50
CA SER A 308 -0.35 -10.07 -9.48
C SER A 308 1.07 -10.60 -9.67
N PHE A 309 1.61 -11.36 -8.71
CA PHE A 309 2.96 -11.92 -8.83
C PHE A 309 3.04 -13.04 -9.86
N GLU A 310 1.94 -13.75 -10.10
CA GLU A 310 1.81 -14.67 -11.22
C GLU A 310 2.06 -13.95 -12.56
N ASN A 311 1.37 -12.80 -12.78
CA ASN A 311 1.58 -11.99 -13.97
C ASN A 311 2.99 -11.41 -14.07
N SER A 312 3.54 -10.95 -12.96
CA SER A 312 4.91 -10.39 -12.92
C SER A 312 5.97 -11.44 -13.27
N ALA A 313 5.83 -12.67 -12.81
CA ALA A 313 6.71 -13.79 -13.17
C ALA A 313 6.57 -14.16 -14.65
N ARG A 314 5.33 -14.26 -15.14
CA ARG A 314 5.03 -14.53 -16.55
C ARG A 314 5.67 -13.48 -17.49
N LEU A 315 5.50 -12.19 -17.18
CA LEU A 315 6.10 -11.10 -17.95
C LEU A 315 7.63 -11.16 -17.94
N ASN A 316 8.26 -11.56 -16.84
CA ASN A 316 9.71 -11.74 -16.79
C ASN A 316 10.15 -12.96 -17.63
N ASN A 317 9.37 -14.06 -17.62
CA ASN A 317 9.63 -15.23 -18.47
C ASN A 317 9.57 -14.89 -19.97
N GLU A 318 8.63 -14.03 -20.39
CA GLU A 318 8.55 -13.54 -21.76
C GLU A 318 9.80 -12.74 -22.16
N LYS A 319 10.29 -11.87 -21.26
CA LYS A 319 11.54 -11.11 -21.46
C LYS A 319 12.78 -12.03 -21.53
N ILE A 320 12.82 -13.08 -20.72
CA ILE A 320 13.89 -14.12 -20.82
C ILE A 320 13.85 -14.75 -22.22
N LYS A 321 12.68 -15.14 -22.71
CA LYS A 321 12.51 -15.75 -24.04
C LYS A 321 12.83 -14.79 -25.17
N ALA A 322 12.49 -13.51 -25.03
CA ALA A 322 12.83 -12.48 -26.01
C ALA A 322 14.34 -12.21 -26.10
N ASN A 323 15.10 -12.50 -25.04
CA ASN A 323 16.56 -12.37 -24.95
C ASN A 323 17.09 -11.01 -25.42
N ASP A 324 16.34 -9.94 -25.11
CA ASP A 324 16.65 -8.54 -25.50
C ASP A 324 17.33 -7.73 -24.38
N GLY A 325 17.67 -8.40 -23.27
CA GLY A 325 18.27 -7.76 -22.09
C GLY A 325 17.28 -7.03 -21.17
N SER A 326 15.98 -7.12 -21.43
CA SER A 326 14.93 -6.48 -20.62
C SER A 326 14.50 -7.32 -19.40
N ALA A 327 14.86 -8.60 -19.33
CA ALA A 327 14.62 -9.45 -18.18
C ALA A 327 15.45 -9.01 -16.96
N VAL A 328 14.99 -9.37 -15.77
CA VAL A 328 15.79 -9.21 -14.55
C VAL A 328 17.11 -9.99 -14.72
N ALA A 329 18.23 -9.32 -14.44
CA ALA A 329 19.56 -9.91 -14.61
C ALA A 329 19.69 -11.21 -13.81
N ASN A 330 20.22 -12.26 -14.45
CA ASN A 330 20.38 -13.61 -13.89
C ASN A 330 19.05 -14.29 -13.50
N SER A 331 17.91 -13.79 -13.97
CA SER A 331 16.63 -14.45 -13.69
C SER A 331 16.49 -15.78 -14.44
N ILE A 332 15.72 -16.68 -13.86
CA ILE A 332 15.33 -17.97 -14.42
C ILE A 332 13.85 -17.95 -14.78
N GLU A 333 13.42 -18.84 -15.68
CA GLU A 333 11.99 -19.04 -15.88
C GLU A 333 11.35 -19.58 -14.59
N ALA A 334 10.34 -18.88 -14.07
CA ALA A 334 9.66 -19.24 -12.84
C ALA A 334 8.14 -19.27 -13.07
N GLU A 335 7.52 -20.38 -12.71
CA GLU A 335 6.06 -20.49 -12.62
C GLU A 335 5.65 -20.25 -11.16
N TYR A 336 4.88 -19.15 -10.95
CA TYR A 336 4.42 -18.76 -9.63
C TYR A 336 3.20 -19.57 -9.21
N ILE A 337 3.25 -20.18 -8.02
CA ILE A 337 2.14 -20.90 -7.40
C ILE A 337 1.69 -20.16 -6.15
N ALA A 338 0.43 -19.70 -6.13
CA ALA A 338 -0.18 -19.08 -4.95
C ALA A 338 -0.39 -20.14 -3.86
N LEU A 339 0.02 -19.83 -2.63
CA LEU A 339 -0.09 -20.74 -1.48
C LEU A 339 -0.68 -19.99 -0.28
N PRO A 340 -1.53 -20.63 0.54
CA PRO A 340 -1.98 -20.04 1.79
C PRO A 340 -0.81 -19.88 2.76
N VAL A 341 -0.90 -18.91 3.67
CA VAL A 341 0.02 -18.84 4.81
C VAL A 341 -0.20 -20.01 5.76
N PRO A 342 0.84 -20.46 6.49
CA PRO A 342 0.66 -21.54 7.47
C PRO A 342 -0.18 -21.09 8.65
N THR A 343 -0.83 -22.05 9.30
CA THR A 343 -1.54 -21.85 10.57
C THR A 343 -0.60 -22.08 11.74
N PHE A 344 -0.69 -21.25 12.78
CA PHE A 344 0.09 -21.34 14.00
C PHE A 344 -0.83 -21.70 15.18
N ASN A 345 -0.26 -22.27 16.24
CA ASN A 345 -0.93 -22.50 17.52
C ASN A 345 -2.24 -23.30 17.41
N GLY A 346 -2.41 -24.11 16.35
CA GLY A 346 -3.65 -24.86 16.10
C GLY A 346 -4.84 -23.99 15.67
N ALA A 347 -4.60 -22.74 15.27
CA ALA A 347 -5.66 -21.86 14.78
C ALA A 347 -6.13 -22.25 13.38
N ASP A 348 -7.33 -21.80 13.03
CA ASP A 348 -7.85 -21.91 11.66
C ASP A 348 -7.13 -20.97 10.71
N TYR A 349 -7.07 -21.34 9.43
CA TYR A 349 -6.56 -20.46 8.38
C TYR A 349 -7.53 -19.30 8.14
N VAL A 350 -7.02 -18.07 8.30
CA VAL A 350 -7.72 -16.83 7.99
C VAL A 350 -6.79 -15.95 7.15
N PRO A 351 -7.13 -15.68 5.89
CA PRO A 351 -6.33 -14.79 5.06
C PRO A 351 -6.44 -13.33 5.53
N THR A 352 -5.38 -12.58 5.31
CA THR A 352 -5.43 -11.14 5.48
C THR A 352 -6.02 -10.51 4.24
N SER A 353 -7.19 -9.91 4.38
CA SER A 353 -7.82 -9.10 3.33
C SER A 353 -7.21 -7.70 3.35
N VAL A 354 -6.97 -7.16 2.16
CA VAL A 354 -6.45 -5.82 1.96
C VAL A 354 -7.39 -5.08 1.02
N VAL A 355 -7.87 -3.95 1.48
CA VAL A 355 -8.56 -2.97 0.65
C VAL A 355 -7.71 -1.72 0.63
N ASP A 356 -7.19 -1.39 -0.53
CA ASP A 356 -6.49 -0.15 -0.77
C ASP A 356 -7.36 0.77 -1.62
N GLY A 357 -7.09 2.05 -1.55
CA GLY A 357 -7.85 3.03 -2.32
C GLY A 357 -7.34 4.46 -2.11
N TYR A 358 -8.20 5.37 -2.43
CA TYR A 358 -7.90 6.79 -2.46
C TYR A 358 -8.62 7.49 -1.32
N ILE A 359 -7.92 8.32 -0.56
CA ILE A 359 -8.51 9.23 0.44
C ILE A 359 -8.49 10.65 -0.09
N ALA A 360 -9.49 11.44 0.32
CA ALA A 360 -9.56 12.88 0.10
C ALA A 360 -8.97 13.63 1.28
N LEU A 361 -8.05 14.57 1.02
CA LEU A 361 -7.33 15.29 2.06
C LEU A 361 -7.57 16.80 1.96
N ARG A 362 -7.38 17.49 3.09
CA ARG A 362 -7.34 18.93 3.19
C ARG A 362 -6.08 19.43 3.87
N GLY A 363 -5.58 20.56 3.40
CA GLY A 363 -4.53 21.28 4.09
C GLY A 363 -5.07 22.13 5.26
N LYS A 364 -4.22 23.02 5.76
CA LYS A 364 -4.59 23.97 6.86
C LYS A 364 -5.75 24.87 6.51
N LYS A 365 -5.90 25.25 5.23
CA LYS A 365 -7.03 26.05 4.75
C LYS A 365 -8.12 25.10 4.25
N ALA A 366 -9.33 25.28 4.75
CA ALA A 366 -10.48 24.53 4.25
C ALA A 366 -10.68 24.79 2.75
N PRO A 367 -10.84 23.74 1.93
CA PRO A 367 -11.13 23.89 0.51
C PRO A 367 -12.56 24.46 0.30
N THR A 368 -12.83 24.99 -0.89
CA THR A 368 -14.19 25.35 -1.30
C THR A 368 -15.01 24.09 -1.58
N GLU A 369 -16.34 24.18 -1.49
CA GLU A 369 -17.24 23.07 -1.84
C GLU A 369 -17.03 22.60 -3.28
N GLU A 370 -16.78 23.53 -4.22
CA GLU A 370 -16.48 23.22 -5.61
C GLU A 370 -15.18 22.39 -5.73
N HIS A 371 -14.12 22.75 -5.00
CA HIS A 371 -12.88 21.99 -5.00
C HIS A 371 -13.07 20.57 -4.41
N VAL A 372 -13.84 20.42 -3.33
CA VAL A 372 -14.17 19.09 -2.78
C VAL A 372 -14.95 18.24 -3.78
N LYS A 373 -15.89 18.83 -4.52
CA LYS A 373 -16.59 18.15 -5.61
C LYS A 373 -15.62 17.69 -6.70
N ASN A 374 -14.68 18.53 -7.09
CA ASN A 374 -13.68 18.22 -8.11
C ASN A 374 -12.73 17.11 -7.63
N ILE A 375 -12.37 17.07 -6.35
CA ILE A 375 -11.65 15.94 -5.74
C ILE A 375 -12.47 14.65 -5.87
N GLY A 376 -13.77 14.67 -5.56
CA GLY A 376 -14.67 13.52 -5.70
C GLY A 376 -14.72 13.00 -7.14
N LEU A 377 -14.80 13.89 -8.14
CA LEU A 377 -14.74 13.50 -9.57
C LEU A 377 -13.40 12.83 -9.91
N ALA A 378 -12.28 13.38 -9.43
CA ALA A 378 -10.96 12.82 -9.72
C ALA A 378 -10.74 11.45 -9.03
N ILE A 379 -11.18 11.27 -7.78
CA ILE A 379 -11.10 9.98 -7.11
C ILE A 379 -11.95 8.93 -7.85
N ASN A 380 -13.19 9.27 -8.22
CA ASN A 380 -14.05 8.36 -8.97
C ASN A 380 -13.44 7.99 -10.33
N PHE A 381 -12.86 8.94 -11.06
CA PHE A 381 -12.13 8.67 -12.30
C PHE A 381 -10.97 7.67 -12.10
N LEU A 382 -10.18 7.85 -11.01
CA LEU A 382 -9.02 7.01 -10.72
C LEU A 382 -9.40 5.59 -10.26
N SER A 383 -10.57 5.39 -9.67
CA SER A 383 -10.99 4.15 -9.01
C SER A 383 -12.12 3.39 -9.71
N SER A 384 -12.61 3.87 -10.86
CA SER A 384 -13.71 3.24 -11.59
C SER A 384 -13.42 3.08 -13.10
N GLY A 385 -14.39 2.57 -13.87
CA GLY A 385 -14.35 2.47 -15.32
C GLY A 385 -13.10 1.77 -15.86
N SER A 386 -12.55 2.32 -16.94
CA SER A 386 -11.41 1.75 -17.66
C SER A 386 -10.12 1.74 -16.81
N ILE A 387 -9.93 2.73 -15.93
CA ILE A 387 -8.76 2.77 -15.04
C ILE A 387 -8.80 1.59 -14.09
N ALA A 388 -9.94 1.38 -13.41
CA ALA A 388 -10.14 0.24 -12.49
C ALA A 388 -10.04 -1.11 -13.22
N ALA A 389 -10.62 -1.24 -14.42
CA ALA A 389 -10.54 -2.45 -15.21
C ALA A 389 -9.09 -2.84 -15.52
N ASN A 390 -8.28 -1.88 -15.96
CA ASN A 390 -6.90 -2.15 -16.38
C ASN A 390 -5.99 -2.53 -15.22
N TYR A 391 -5.99 -1.77 -14.09
CA TYR A 391 -5.13 -2.18 -12.97
C TYR A 391 -5.63 -3.48 -12.30
N SER A 392 -6.94 -3.69 -12.21
CA SER A 392 -7.48 -4.95 -11.67
C SER A 392 -7.09 -6.15 -12.51
N ASN A 393 -7.17 -6.05 -13.85
CA ASN A 393 -6.73 -7.10 -14.76
C ASN A 393 -5.22 -7.40 -14.62
N GLU A 394 -4.37 -6.35 -14.52
CA GLU A 394 -2.94 -6.53 -14.26
C GLU A 394 -2.64 -7.15 -12.89
N LEU A 395 -3.49 -6.88 -11.89
CA LEU A 395 -3.40 -7.44 -10.54
C LEU A 395 -4.03 -8.84 -10.41
N PHE A 396 -4.69 -9.32 -11.47
CA PHE A 396 -5.49 -10.55 -11.44
C PHE A 396 -6.63 -10.53 -10.42
N LEU A 397 -7.21 -9.35 -10.22
CA LEU A 397 -8.36 -9.11 -9.35
C LEU A 397 -9.61 -8.82 -10.15
N SER A 398 -10.77 -8.98 -9.55
CA SER A 398 -12.01 -8.47 -10.08
C SER A 398 -12.14 -6.98 -9.71
N PRO A 399 -12.52 -6.09 -10.66
CA PRO A 399 -12.87 -4.72 -10.31
C PRO A 399 -14.01 -4.69 -9.27
N ILE A 400 -13.90 -3.81 -8.29
CA ILE A 400 -14.94 -3.61 -7.26
C ILE A 400 -16.04 -2.65 -7.70
N THR A 401 -15.93 -2.09 -8.90
CA THR A 401 -16.96 -1.24 -9.50
C THR A 401 -17.66 -1.96 -10.66
N GLU A 402 -18.95 -1.74 -10.82
CA GLU A 402 -19.71 -2.30 -11.92
C GLU A 402 -19.22 -1.75 -13.27
N SER A 403 -18.91 -0.43 -13.33
CA SER A 403 -18.32 0.21 -14.50
C SER A 403 -16.97 -0.40 -14.87
N GLY A 404 -16.12 -0.73 -13.88
CA GLY A 404 -14.85 -1.41 -14.11
C GLY A 404 -15.03 -2.84 -14.64
N ARG A 405 -16.02 -3.58 -14.13
CA ARG A 405 -16.35 -4.94 -14.65
C ARG A 405 -16.87 -4.94 -16.08
N LYS A 406 -17.48 -3.84 -16.52
CA LYS A 406 -18.04 -3.68 -17.87
C LYS A 406 -17.05 -3.07 -18.88
N ALA A 407 -16.00 -2.42 -18.39
CA ALA A 407 -15.02 -1.74 -19.24
C ALA A 407 -14.11 -2.74 -19.96
N GLU A 408 -13.72 -2.37 -21.18
CA GLU A 408 -12.70 -3.11 -21.92
C GLU A 408 -11.32 -2.88 -21.29
N VAL A 409 -10.51 -3.94 -21.26
CA VAL A 409 -9.11 -3.88 -20.82
C VAL A 409 -8.18 -3.74 -22.03
N LEU A 410 -7.06 -3.04 -21.84
CA LEU A 410 -6.09 -2.82 -22.91
C LEU A 410 -5.40 -4.12 -23.35
N GLU A 411 -5.20 -5.04 -22.43
CA GLU A 411 -4.56 -6.33 -22.67
C GLU A 411 -5.11 -7.37 -21.70
N VAL A 412 -5.33 -8.60 -22.17
CA VAL A 412 -5.79 -9.72 -21.33
C VAL A 412 -4.62 -10.63 -21.03
N TYR A 413 -4.39 -10.91 -19.75
CA TYR A 413 -3.31 -11.78 -19.30
C TYR A 413 -3.85 -13.17 -18.91
N PRO A 414 -3.24 -14.27 -19.41
CA PRO A 414 -3.64 -15.63 -19.03
C PRO A 414 -3.26 -15.92 -17.59
N ARG A 415 -4.14 -16.62 -16.87
CA ARG A 415 -3.91 -17.07 -15.50
C ARG A 415 -3.75 -18.59 -15.43
N ASN A 416 -2.97 -19.06 -14.45
CA ASN A 416 -2.90 -20.46 -14.08
C ASN A 416 -4.20 -20.86 -13.37
N GLU A 417 -4.90 -21.91 -13.89
CA GLU A 417 -6.19 -22.35 -13.35
C GLU A 417 -6.09 -22.87 -11.90
N ASP A 418 -4.97 -23.48 -11.50
CA ASP A 418 -4.77 -23.94 -10.13
C ASP A 418 -4.65 -22.75 -9.17
N ASN A 419 -3.98 -21.64 -9.59
CA ASN A 419 -3.92 -20.40 -8.82
C ASN A 419 -5.29 -19.73 -8.70
N VAL A 420 -6.10 -19.72 -9.78
CA VAL A 420 -7.48 -19.18 -9.72
C VAL A 420 -8.31 -19.93 -8.68
N LYS A 421 -8.24 -21.26 -8.68
CA LYS A 421 -8.94 -22.10 -7.67
C LYS A 421 -8.41 -21.84 -6.25
N ALA A 422 -7.08 -21.73 -6.10
CA ALA A 422 -6.47 -21.43 -4.81
C ALA A 422 -6.91 -20.06 -4.27
N ASP A 423 -6.92 -19.02 -5.10
CA ASP A 423 -7.39 -17.69 -4.74
C ASP A 423 -8.87 -17.72 -4.29
N GLN A 424 -9.72 -18.48 -4.98
CA GLN A 424 -11.13 -18.67 -4.61
C GLN A 424 -11.27 -19.35 -3.25
N VAL A 425 -10.50 -20.43 -2.98
CA VAL A 425 -10.49 -21.12 -1.69
C VAL A 425 -10.03 -20.16 -0.59
N MET A 426 -8.95 -19.43 -0.80
CA MET A 426 -8.44 -18.47 0.18
C MET A 426 -9.45 -17.34 0.41
N MET A 427 -10.02 -16.76 -0.66
CA MET A 427 -11.00 -15.67 -0.55
C MET A 427 -12.26 -16.11 0.20
N SER A 428 -12.72 -17.35 0.02
CA SER A 428 -13.92 -17.87 0.74
C SER A 428 -13.76 -17.92 2.25
N LYS A 429 -12.53 -17.84 2.76
CA LYS A 429 -12.20 -17.80 4.19
C LYS A 429 -11.85 -16.40 4.69
N ALA A 430 -11.91 -15.38 3.82
CA ALA A 430 -11.66 -14.01 4.22
C ALA A 430 -12.74 -13.50 5.16
N VAL A 431 -12.32 -12.80 6.21
CA VAL A 431 -13.23 -12.16 7.15
C VAL A 431 -13.35 -10.67 6.82
N PRO A 432 -14.53 -10.07 6.98
CA PRO A 432 -14.74 -8.64 6.78
C PRO A 432 -13.87 -7.81 7.73
N ALA A 433 -13.60 -6.56 7.35
CA ALA A 433 -12.98 -5.61 8.25
C ALA A 433 -13.88 -5.35 9.47
N ARG A 434 -13.25 -5.12 10.62
CA ARG A 434 -13.88 -4.73 11.87
C ARG A 434 -14.23 -3.25 11.82
N THR A 435 -15.47 -2.92 11.48
CA THR A 435 -15.99 -1.54 11.47
C THR A 435 -16.53 -1.09 12.82
N ASP A 436 -16.62 -2.03 13.78
CA ASP A 436 -17.08 -1.81 15.15
C ASP A 436 -15.99 -1.32 16.11
N ILE A 437 -14.72 -1.28 15.68
CA ILE A 437 -13.61 -0.77 16.50
C ILE A 437 -13.70 0.76 16.57
N PRO A 438 -13.80 1.35 17.78
CA PRO A 438 -13.79 2.79 17.96
C PRO A 438 -12.52 3.43 17.37
N THR A 439 -12.68 4.60 16.76
CA THR A 439 -11.59 5.27 16.02
C THR A 439 -10.38 5.59 16.90
N ASP A 440 -10.61 5.96 18.16
CA ASP A 440 -9.56 6.23 19.15
C ASP A 440 -8.76 4.98 19.51
N LEU A 441 -9.42 3.84 19.70
CA LEU A 441 -8.74 2.56 19.92
C LEU A 441 -7.94 2.14 18.69
N ALA A 442 -8.52 2.25 17.50
CA ALA A 442 -7.83 1.94 16.26
C ALA A 442 -6.59 2.82 16.04
N ALA A 443 -6.69 4.13 16.29
CA ALA A 443 -5.58 5.06 16.17
C ALA A 443 -4.45 4.75 17.17
N GLU A 444 -4.79 4.41 18.42
CA GLU A 444 -3.79 4.06 19.44
C GLU A 444 -3.12 2.70 19.11
N ALA A 445 -3.85 1.72 18.57
CA ALA A 445 -3.25 0.47 18.11
C ALA A 445 -2.25 0.69 16.96
N ILE A 446 -2.57 1.55 16.00
CA ILE A 446 -1.66 1.92 14.90
C ILE A 446 -0.42 2.65 15.43
N LYS A 447 -0.57 3.46 16.45
CA LYS A 447 0.56 4.11 17.12
C LYS A 447 1.47 3.08 17.79
N ILE A 448 0.92 2.10 18.50
CA ILE A 448 1.71 0.98 19.07
C ILE A 448 2.39 0.20 17.94
N GLU A 449 1.71 -0.06 16.82
CA GLU A 449 2.34 -0.70 15.65
C GLU A 449 3.55 0.08 15.18
N THR A 450 3.39 1.39 14.97
CA THR A 450 4.42 2.23 14.36
C THR A 450 5.60 2.47 15.32
N GLU A 451 5.32 2.77 16.59
CA GLU A 451 6.33 3.20 17.57
C GLU A 451 6.99 2.02 18.31
N VAL A 452 6.32 0.87 18.41
CA VAL A 452 6.80 -0.27 19.20
C VAL A 452 6.96 -1.53 18.35
N ILE A 453 5.89 -1.99 17.67
CA ILE A 453 5.92 -3.29 16.97
C ILE A 453 6.94 -3.25 15.84
N VAL A 454 6.90 -2.28 14.94
CA VAL A 454 7.80 -2.21 13.79
C VAL A 454 9.27 -2.15 14.21
N PRO A 455 9.72 -1.25 15.10
CA PRO A 455 11.12 -1.23 15.54
C PRO A 455 11.55 -2.51 16.28
N LYS A 456 10.68 -3.06 17.14
CA LYS A 456 10.99 -4.30 17.86
C LYS A 456 11.01 -5.53 16.96
N LEU A 457 10.15 -5.58 15.96
CA LEU A 457 10.19 -6.65 14.97
C LEU A 457 11.47 -6.59 14.14
N GLN A 458 11.92 -5.41 13.73
CA GLN A 458 13.22 -5.24 13.07
C GLN A 458 14.37 -5.78 13.93
N ALA A 459 14.40 -5.44 15.21
CA ALA A 459 15.40 -5.94 16.16
C ALA A 459 15.30 -7.47 16.37
N LEU A 460 14.07 -8.03 16.41
CA LEU A 460 13.86 -9.48 16.48
C LEU A 460 14.40 -10.19 15.23
N LEU A 461 14.08 -9.67 14.05
CA LEU A 461 14.54 -10.23 12.76
C LEU A 461 16.06 -10.13 12.59
N ALA A 462 16.69 -9.09 13.14
CA ALA A 462 18.15 -8.90 13.19
C ALA A 462 18.84 -9.72 14.29
N ASN A 463 18.09 -10.47 15.12
CA ASN A 463 18.60 -11.21 16.29
C ASN A 463 19.23 -10.33 17.38
N GLU A 464 18.77 -9.09 17.50
CA GLU A 464 19.21 -8.16 18.55
C GLU A 464 18.41 -8.33 19.86
N ILE A 465 17.16 -8.80 19.75
CA ILE A 465 16.28 -9.11 20.89
C ILE A 465 15.63 -10.48 20.72
N THR A 466 15.18 -11.05 21.83
CA THR A 466 14.44 -12.31 21.86
C THR A 466 12.94 -12.09 21.60
N PRO A 467 12.18 -13.13 21.19
CA PRO A 467 10.72 -13.10 21.11
C PRO A 467 10.06 -12.60 22.39
N GLN A 468 10.53 -13.07 23.56
CA GLN A 468 10.02 -12.64 24.86
C GLN A 468 10.23 -11.13 25.11
N GLN A 469 11.40 -10.58 24.76
CA GLN A 469 11.67 -9.14 24.91
C GLN A 469 10.78 -8.29 24.01
N MET A 470 10.49 -8.75 22.78
CA MET A 470 9.52 -8.07 21.92
C MET A 470 8.11 -8.14 22.50
N TYR A 471 7.67 -9.34 22.91
CA TYR A 471 6.37 -9.55 23.54
C TYR A 471 6.17 -8.63 24.75
N ASP A 472 7.14 -8.59 25.67
CA ASP A 472 7.08 -7.75 26.87
C ASP A 472 6.99 -6.26 26.52
N ALA A 473 7.74 -5.81 25.51
CA ALA A 473 7.68 -4.42 25.05
C ALA A 473 6.29 -4.05 24.50
N VAL A 474 5.68 -4.91 23.68
CA VAL A 474 4.34 -4.70 23.13
C VAL A 474 3.29 -4.74 24.22
N LYS A 475 3.36 -5.72 25.13
CA LYS A 475 2.45 -5.86 26.28
C LYS A 475 2.49 -4.62 27.19
N ASN A 476 3.67 -4.13 27.53
CA ASN A 476 3.83 -2.94 28.36
C ASN A 476 3.24 -1.69 27.67
N ALA A 477 3.46 -1.53 26.36
CA ALA A 477 2.88 -0.43 25.60
C ALA A 477 1.36 -0.53 25.56
N ALA A 478 0.80 -1.71 25.29
CA ALA A 478 -0.64 -1.93 25.24
C ALA A 478 -1.32 -1.69 26.60
N ILE A 479 -0.74 -2.16 27.70
CA ILE A 479 -1.26 -1.90 29.05
C ILE A 479 -1.23 -0.39 29.37
N LYS A 480 -0.20 0.31 28.94
CA LYS A 480 -0.10 1.78 29.12
C LYS A 480 -1.20 2.51 28.36
N SER A 481 -1.54 2.06 27.14
CA SER A 481 -2.56 2.71 26.28
C SER A 481 -3.98 2.30 26.64
N PHE A 482 -4.23 1.02 26.92
CA PHE A 482 -5.59 0.46 27.05
C PHE A 482 -5.92 0.05 28.50
N GLY A 483 -4.97 0.10 29.43
CA GLY A 483 -5.15 -0.44 30.77
C GLY A 483 -5.12 -1.96 30.84
N ASN A 484 -5.10 -2.52 32.07
CA ASN A 484 -5.09 -3.97 32.25
C ASN A 484 -6.38 -4.65 31.76
N ASP A 485 -7.51 -3.96 31.85
CA ASP A 485 -8.81 -4.50 31.42
C ASP A 485 -9.02 -4.44 29.90
N GLY A 486 -8.25 -3.57 29.20
CA GLY A 486 -8.31 -3.38 27.76
C GLY A 486 -7.36 -4.30 26.96
N VAL A 487 -6.69 -5.25 27.62
CA VAL A 487 -5.78 -6.19 26.97
C VAL A 487 -6.19 -7.64 27.25
N VAL A 488 -5.82 -8.55 26.34
CA VAL A 488 -5.99 -9.99 26.59
C VAL A 488 -4.89 -10.43 27.57
N VAL A 489 -5.30 -11.16 28.61
CA VAL A 489 -4.39 -11.78 29.60
C VAL A 489 -4.71 -13.27 29.60
N ASP A 490 -3.74 -14.12 29.19
CA ASP A 490 -3.84 -15.60 29.20
C ASP A 490 -3.12 -16.19 30.43
#